data_0ad7f9583867e9269874bdabb80841bd
#
_entry.id   0ad7f9583867e9269874bdabb80841bd
#
_cell.length_a   1.000
_cell.length_b   1.000
_cell.length_c   1.000
_cell.angle_alpha   90.00
_cell.angle_beta   90.00
_cell.angle_gamma   90.00
#
_symmetry.space_group_name_H-M   'P 1'
#
loop_
_entity.id
_entity.type
_entity.pdbx_description
1 polymer ?
#
loop_
_entity_poly.entity_id
_entity_poly.type
_entity_poly.pdbx_seq_one_letter_code
_entity_poly.pdbx_strand_id
1 'polypeptide(L)'
;MNNLRLTQPEEMKTRAYVYGVEKLNGYDAWALFQACALGDLPKVKSLLAKDRRLVNAQHWYQFPLHKAVSAGHTEIVKLLLERGADPGQSRYTYDSWDKLLLCARERGHRQIESLLQRAMRKRFNYSPDFDALKQAIIARDSRTIGPVLRRQPTLARASDALGNNALHWSVITRQLDLIARFVELGTPIDAQRADGQTPVLLAVNGANDYWYRANRGRSHPTLRNTFVLAGSLLAHGANYNISVAAAVGHLERVEQLLKKDSGLARRLDTARISPLSYAAREGHLHIVRLLLERGADPNTPEDAAPDGRALYEACCRNHLEIAELLLKHGANPNAGMDSCECCLTIGAVYNGDNAKPLQRLLRRHGAITPSYAKGRKG
;
A
#
# COMPACT_ATOMS: atom_id res chain seq x y z
N MET A 1 -18.07 -32.55 -5.94
CA MET A 1 -17.45 -31.35 -5.30
C MET A 1 -15.98 -31.65 -5.09
N ASN A 2 -15.12 -31.12 -5.96
CA ASN A 2 -13.69 -31.39 -5.89
C ASN A 2 -13.12 -30.76 -4.61
N ASN A 3 -12.64 -31.62 -3.71
CA ASN A 3 -11.78 -31.26 -2.59
C ASN A 3 -10.48 -30.63 -3.13
N LEU A 4 -10.51 -29.36 -3.43
CA LEU A 4 -9.30 -28.54 -3.56
C LEU A 4 -8.70 -28.46 -2.14
N ARG A 5 -8.00 -29.51 -1.74
CA ARG A 5 -7.03 -29.42 -0.62
C ARG A 5 -6.00 -28.41 -1.09
N LEU A 6 -6.19 -27.17 -0.68
CA LEU A 6 -5.20 -26.14 -0.88
C LEU A 6 -3.91 -26.64 -0.23
N THR A 7 -2.89 -26.88 -1.04
CA THR A 7 -1.57 -27.28 -0.53
C THR A 7 -0.94 -26.06 0.11
N GLN A 8 -0.38 -26.25 1.32
CA GLN A 8 0.33 -25.16 2.00
C GLN A 8 1.56 -24.75 1.17
N PRO A 9 1.70 -23.46 0.82
CA PRO A 9 2.89 -22.95 0.15
C PRO A 9 4.17 -23.18 0.97
N GLU A 10 5.28 -23.45 0.31
CA GLU A 10 6.56 -23.75 0.98
C GLU A 10 7.00 -22.59 1.87
N GLU A 11 6.84 -21.34 1.41
CA GLU A 11 7.18 -20.13 2.15
C GLU A 11 6.37 -19.95 3.45
N MET A 12 5.19 -20.57 3.54
CA MET A 12 4.37 -20.57 4.76
C MET A 12 4.68 -21.73 5.70
N LYS A 13 5.51 -22.71 5.32
CA LYS A 13 5.92 -23.83 6.17
C LYS A 13 7.00 -23.42 7.17
N THR A 14 6.75 -22.35 7.92
CA THR A 14 7.68 -21.77 8.88
C THR A 14 6.95 -21.21 10.09
N ARG A 15 7.64 -21.13 11.24
CA ARG A 15 7.15 -20.44 12.44
C ARG A 15 7.41 -18.92 12.39
N ALA A 16 8.11 -18.44 11.39
CA ALA A 16 8.54 -17.06 11.24
C ALA A 16 8.21 -16.52 9.84
N TYR A 17 6.96 -16.72 9.43
CA TYR A 17 6.45 -16.24 8.16
C TYR A 17 6.27 -14.73 8.18
N VAL A 18 6.85 -14.05 7.20
CA VAL A 18 6.70 -12.60 7.00
C VAL A 18 6.23 -12.38 5.57
N TYR A 19 5.11 -11.71 5.39
CA TYR A 19 4.64 -11.29 4.07
C TYR A 19 4.34 -9.79 3.99
N GLY A 20 4.16 -9.14 5.05
CA GLY A 20 4.07 -7.69 5.20
C GLY A 20 4.99 -7.30 6.32
N VAL A 21 4.52 -6.47 7.25
CA VAL A 21 5.30 -6.04 8.41
C VAL A 21 5.19 -7.00 9.61
N GLU A 22 4.21 -7.90 9.60
CA GLU A 22 3.94 -8.80 10.72
C GLU A 22 4.68 -10.14 10.54
N LYS A 23 5.40 -10.53 11.60
CA LYS A 23 5.98 -11.88 11.71
C LYS A 23 4.97 -12.81 12.36
N LEU A 24 4.46 -13.78 11.61
CA LEU A 24 3.42 -14.70 12.03
C LEU A 24 3.91 -16.15 12.00
N ASN A 25 3.18 -17.05 12.67
CA ASN A 25 3.35 -18.49 12.44
C ASN A 25 2.66 -18.85 11.11
N GLY A 26 3.42 -19.25 10.10
CA GLY A 26 2.92 -19.57 8.76
C GLY A 26 1.98 -20.79 8.74
N TYR A 27 2.17 -21.76 9.64
CA TYR A 27 1.25 -22.89 9.79
C TYR A 27 -0.12 -22.44 10.33
N ASP A 28 -0.13 -21.57 11.33
CA ASP A 28 -1.38 -21.04 11.89
C ASP A 28 -2.07 -20.09 10.89
N ALA A 29 -1.31 -19.27 10.17
CA ALA A 29 -1.83 -18.41 9.12
C ALA A 29 -2.49 -19.23 8.00
N TRP A 30 -1.82 -20.30 7.53
CA TRP A 30 -2.39 -21.18 6.52
C TRP A 30 -3.62 -21.93 7.02
N ALA A 31 -3.59 -22.45 8.26
CA ALA A 31 -4.74 -23.09 8.89
C ALA A 31 -5.95 -22.14 8.97
N LEU A 32 -5.71 -20.84 9.21
CA LEU A 32 -6.77 -19.84 9.21
C LEU A 32 -7.34 -19.62 7.80
N PHE A 33 -6.51 -19.55 6.76
CA PHE A 33 -6.99 -19.48 5.37
C PHE A 33 -7.88 -20.66 5.01
N GLN A 34 -7.46 -21.88 5.38
CA GLN A 34 -8.25 -23.10 5.15
C GLN A 34 -9.57 -23.09 5.93
N ALA A 35 -9.53 -22.76 7.22
CA ALA A 35 -10.71 -22.70 8.07
C ALA A 35 -11.73 -21.67 7.55
N CYS A 36 -11.27 -20.51 7.07
CA CYS A 36 -12.12 -19.50 6.46
C CYS A 36 -12.73 -19.96 5.12
N ALA A 37 -12.00 -20.74 4.34
CA ALA A 37 -12.50 -21.26 3.06
C ALA A 37 -13.49 -22.41 3.25
N LEU A 38 -13.33 -23.22 4.29
CA LEU A 38 -14.14 -24.41 4.58
C LEU A 38 -15.35 -24.14 5.49
N GLY A 39 -15.46 -22.95 6.09
CA GLY A 39 -16.54 -22.62 7.01
C GLY A 39 -16.34 -23.14 8.44
N ASP A 40 -15.12 -23.51 8.83
CA ASP A 40 -14.82 -24.02 10.17
C ASP A 40 -14.71 -22.88 11.19
N LEU A 41 -15.87 -22.40 11.64
CA LEU A 41 -15.97 -21.30 12.62
C LEU A 41 -15.28 -21.61 13.96
N PRO A 42 -15.38 -22.83 14.56
CA PRO A 42 -14.65 -23.18 15.78
C PRO A 42 -13.13 -23.03 15.61
N LYS A 43 -12.59 -23.51 14.50
CA LYS A 43 -11.15 -23.41 14.19
C LYS A 43 -10.72 -21.95 14.00
N VAL A 44 -11.51 -21.13 13.29
CA VAL A 44 -11.24 -19.69 13.14
C VAL A 44 -11.18 -19.02 14.52
N LYS A 45 -12.15 -19.28 15.41
CA LYS A 45 -12.15 -18.73 16.78
C LYS A 45 -10.90 -19.12 17.56
N SER A 46 -10.53 -20.39 17.52
CA SER A 46 -9.36 -20.93 18.22
C SER A 46 -8.05 -20.27 17.74
N LEU A 47 -7.86 -20.15 16.42
CA LEU A 47 -6.66 -19.55 15.84
C LEU A 47 -6.55 -18.05 16.18
N LEU A 48 -7.64 -17.30 16.09
CA LEU A 48 -7.66 -15.87 16.43
C LEU A 48 -7.52 -15.61 17.94
N ALA A 49 -7.91 -16.57 18.81
CA ALA A 49 -7.65 -16.50 20.24
C ALA A 49 -6.16 -16.75 20.54
N LYS A 50 -5.49 -17.62 19.78
CA LYS A 50 -4.06 -17.90 19.91
C LYS A 50 -3.20 -16.71 19.49
N ASP A 51 -3.50 -16.10 18.34
CA ASP A 51 -2.83 -14.90 17.84
C ASP A 51 -3.81 -14.02 17.04
N ARG A 52 -4.22 -12.90 17.66
CA ARG A 52 -5.16 -11.95 17.03
C ARG A 52 -4.65 -11.34 15.72
N ARG A 53 -3.32 -11.27 15.53
CA ARG A 53 -2.69 -10.68 14.34
C ARG A 53 -2.99 -11.48 13.08
N LEU A 54 -3.29 -12.78 13.22
CA LEU A 54 -3.67 -13.67 12.12
C LEU A 54 -4.88 -13.14 11.31
N VAL A 55 -5.74 -12.31 11.90
CA VAL A 55 -6.95 -11.76 11.24
C VAL A 55 -6.63 -11.06 9.92
N ASN A 56 -5.47 -10.43 9.83
CA ASN A 56 -4.96 -9.74 8.64
C ASN A 56 -3.72 -10.44 8.04
N ALA A 57 -3.52 -11.74 8.36
CA ALA A 57 -2.49 -12.52 7.71
C ALA A 57 -2.66 -12.44 6.19
N GLN A 58 -1.54 -12.34 5.48
CA GLN A 58 -1.56 -12.20 4.04
C GLN A 58 -0.70 -13.27 3.39
N HIS A 59 -1.17 -13.78 2.28
CA HIS A 59 -0.39 -14.58 1.36
C HIS A 59 -0.71 -14.16 -0.06
N TRP A 60 0.28 -13.69 -0.79
CA TRP A 60 0.10 -13.01 -2.08
C TRP A 60 -0.91 -11.87 -1.90
N TYR A 61 -1.99 -11.86 -2.68
CA TYR A 61 -3.04 -10.85 -2.65
C TYR A 61 -4.27 -11.28 -1.85
N GLN A 62 -4.15 -12.33 -1.03
CA GLN A 62 -5.27 -12.93 -0.33
C GLN A 62 -5.14 -12.76 1.19
N PHE A 63 -6.29 -12.60 1.82
CA PHE A 63 -6.45 -12.49 3.27
C PHE A 63 -7.52 -13.49 3.75
N PRO A 64 -7.58 -13.83 5.04
CA PRO A 64 -8.63 -14.70 5.57
C PRO A 64 -10.04 -14.22 5.22
N LEU A 65 -10.27 -12.89 5.27
CA LEU A 65 -11.55 -12.29 4.90
C LEU A 65 -11.93 -12.56 3.44
N HIS A 66 -10.99 -12.53 2.49
CA HIS A 66 -11.26 -12.89 1.10
C HIS A 66 -11.76 -14.33 0.95
N LYS A 67 -11.15 -15.26 1.69
CA LYS A 67 -11.55 -16.68 1.66
C LYS A 67 -12.99 -16.86 2.17
N ALA A 68 -13.31 -16.24 3.31
CA ALA A 68 -14.65 -16.32 3.90
C ALA A 68 -15.72 -15.65 3.03
N VAL A 69 -15.43 -14.48 2.46
CA VAL A 69 -16.34 -13.75 1.54
C VAL A 69 -16.59 -14.57 0.28
N SER A 70 -15.52 -15.06 -0.34
CA SER A 70 -15.60 -15.85 -1.57
C SER A 70 -16.38 -17.16 -1.38
N ALA A 71 -16.27 -17.79 -0.22
CA ALA A 71 -16.96 -19.03 0.12
C ALA A 71 -18.39 -18.82 0.68
N GLY A 72 -18.80 -17.58 1.00
CA GLY A 72 -20.14 -17.29 1.49
C GLY A 72 -20.36 -17.55 2.99
N HIS A 73 -19.30 -17.65 3.79
CA HIS A 73 -19.39 -17.99 5.21
C HIS A 73 -19.68 -16.77 6.08
N THR A 74 -20.96 -16.37 6.15
CA THR A 74 -21.43 -15.13 6.79
C THR A 74 -20.95 -14.95 8.23
N GLU A 75 -21.05 -15.99 9.08
CA GLU A 75 -20.64 -15.91 10.49
C GLU A 75 -19.12 -15.74 10.65
N ILE A 76 -18.33 -16.32 9.76
CA ILE A 76 -16.87 -16.12 9.75
C ILE A 76 -16.55 -14.70 9.29
N VAL A 77 -17.20 -14.18 8.25
CA VAL A 77 -17.03 -12.79 7.80
C VAL A 77 -17.35 -11.81 8.93
N LYS A 78 -18.49 -12.01 9.63
CA LYS A 78 -18.87 -11.20 10.78
C LYS A 78 -17.79 -11.22 11.86
N LEU A 79 -17.35 -12.42 12.27
CA LEU A 79 -16.30 -12.59 13.27
C LEU A 79 -14.99 -11.91 12.87
N LEU A 80 -14.54 -12.08 11.63
CA LEU A 80 -13.29 -11.47 11.14
C LEU A 80 -13.36 -9.94 11.19
N LEU A 81 -14.48 -9.34 10.74
CA LEU A 81 -14.71 -7.89 10.79
C LEU A 81 -14.74 -7.37 12.24
N GLU A 82 -15.39 -8.09 13.17
CA GLU A 82 -15.39 -7.78 14.60
C GLU A 82 -13.99 -7.86 15.24
N ARG A 83 -13.11 -8.72 14.72
CA ARG A 83 -11.73 -8.87 15.16
C ARG A 83 -10.74 -7.96 14.45
N GLY A 84 -11.22 -7.05 13.59
CA GLY A 84 -10.40 -6.02 12.95
C GLY A 84 -9.86 -6.41 11.57
N ALA A 85 -10.48 -7.37 10.88
CA ALA A 85 -10.20 -7.56 9.46
C ALA A 85 -10.56 -6.29 8.68
N ASP A 86 -9.69 -5.86 7.78
CA ASP A 86 -9.91 -4.68 6.98
C ASP A 86 -10.89 -4.98 5.82
N PRO A 87 -12.07 -4.32 5.77
CA PRO A 87 -13.07 -4.58 4.74
C PRO A 87 -12.67 -4.04 3.36
N GLY A 88 -11.72 -3.11 3.31
CA GLY A 88 -11.24 -2.48 2.07
C GLY A 88 -9.95 -3.11 1.54
N GLN A 89 -9.43 -4.16 2.18
CA GLN A 89 -8.21 -4.81 1.73
C GLN A 89 -8.33 -5.28 0.28
N SER A 90 -7.59 -4.61 -0.58
CA SER A 90 -7.35 -5.02 -1.95
C SER A 90 -5.97 -4.51 -2.31
N ARG A 91 -5.03 -5.40 -2.59
CA ARG A 91 -3.67 -4.99 -2.95
C ARG A 91 -3.57 -4.55 -4.40
N TYR A 92 -4.40 -5.05 -5.25
CA TYR A 92 -4.54 -4.48 -6.57
C TYR A 92 -5.42 -3.24 -6.49
N THR A 93 -4.78 -2.09 -6.43
CA THR A 93 -5.40 -0.75 -6.41
C THR A 93 -6.03 -0.37 -7.74
N TYR A 94 -5.95 -1.25 -8.69
CA TYR A 94 -6.55 -1.07 -10.00
C TYR A 94 -8.00 -1.51 -9.91
N ASP A 95 -8.82 -1.13 -10.84
CA ASP A 95 -10.20 -1.61 -11.03
C ASP A 95 -10.27 -3.14 -11.04
N SER A 96 -9.76 -3.72 -9.99
CA SER A 96 -9.59 -5.14 -9.90
C SER A 96 -10.83 -5.75 -9.29
N TRP A 97 -11.15 -6.82 -9.80
CA TRP A 97 -12.13 -7.84 -9.50
C TRP A 97 -12.06 -8.37 -8.05
N ASP A 98 -11.01 -8.02 -7.29
CA ASP A 98 -10.74 -8.49 -5.93
C ASP A 98 -11.37 -7.62 -4.85
N LYS A 99 -12.20 -6.67 -5.23
CA LYS A 99 -12.98 -5.89 -4.28
C LYS A 99 -13.93 -6.84 -3.57
N LEU A 100 -13.75 -7.00 -2.26
CA LEU A 100 -14.57 -7.89 -1.44
C LEU A 100 -16.06 -7.67 -1.66
N LEU A 101 -16.46 -6.41 -1.81
CA LEU A 101 -17.83 -6.03 -2.05
C LEU A 101 -18.34 -6.54 -3.41
N LEU A 102 -17.52 -6.45 -4.46
CA LEU A 102 -17.85 -6.97 -5.78
C LEU A 102 -17.96 -8.49 -5.77
N CYS A 103 -16.99 -9.16 -5.12
CA CYS A 103 -17.00 -10.61 -4.94
C CYS A 103 -18.27 -11.10 -4.24
N ALA A 104 -18.67 -10.42 -3.14
CA ALA A 104 -19.91 -10.76 -2.44
C ALA A 104 -21.16 -10.59 -3.34
N ARG A 105 -21.21 -9.50 -4.11
CA ARG A 105 -22.33 -9.17 -5.00
C ARG A 105 -22.45 -10.14 -6.15
N GLU A 106 -21.37 -10.43 -6.87
CA GLU A 106 -21.33 -11.34 -8.02
C GLU A 106 -21.69 -12.78 -7.63
N ARG A 107 -21.40 -13.17 -6.38
CA ARG A 107 -21.75 -14.49 -5.85
C ARG A 107 -23.12 -14.53 -5.15
N GLY A 108 -23.86 -13.44 -5.14
CA GLY A 108 -25.19 -13.35 -4.53
C GLY A 108 -25.19 -13.39 -3.00
N HIS A 109 -24.05 -13.13 -2.34
CA HIS A 109 -23.92 -13.17 -0.88
C HIS A 109 -24.43 -11.88 -0.22
N ARG A 110 -25.73 -11.60 -0.31
CA ARG A 110 -26.38 -10.34 0.12
C ARG A 110 -26.13 -9.97 1.58
N GLN A 111 -26.13 -10.95 2.49
CA GLN A 111 -25.83 -10.68 3.91
C GLN A 111 -24.37 -10.24 4.11
N ILE A 112 -23.45 -10.87 3.42
CA ILE A 112 -22.02 -10.52 3.45
C ILE A 112 -21.83 -9.12 2.84
N GLU A 113 -22.47 -8.81 1.72
CA GLU A 113 -22.43 -7.47 1.13
C GLU A 113 -22.87 -6.41 2.14
N SER A 114 -23.96 -6.64 2.87
CA SER A 114 -24.45 -5.72 3.90
C SER A 114 -23.48 -5.57 5.08
N LEU A 115 -22.81 -6.67 5.50
CA LEU A 115 -21.78 -6.63 6.56
C LEU A 115 -20.57 -5.81 6.13
N LEU A 116 -20.08 -6.04 4.92
CA LEU A 116 -18.94 -5.29 4.35
C LEU A 116 -19.26 -3.80 4.23
N GLN A 117 -20.42 -3.45 3.67
CA GLN A 117 -20.84 -2.04 3.55
C GLN A 117 -20.91 -1.34 4.91
N ARG A 118 -21.45 -2.00 5.95
CA ARG A 118 -21.46 -1.44 7.30
C ARG A 118 -20.06 -1.22 7.86
N ALA A 119 -19.16 -2.20 7.69
CA ALA A 119 -17.78 -2.09 8.13
C ALA A 119 -17.03 -0.97 7.39
N MET A 120 -17.21 -0.85 6.07
CA MET A 120 -16.63 0.21 5.23
C MET A 120 -17.16 1.59 5.60
N ARG A 121 -18.49 1.73 5.89
CA ARG A 121 -19.05 3.01 6.39
C ARG A 121 -18.37 3.43 7.68
N LYS A 122 -18.23 2.51 8.62
CA LYS A 122 -17.58 2.78 9.91
C LYS A 122 -16.12 3.18 9.76
N ARG A 123 -15.38 2.53 8.87
CA ARG A 123 -13.94 2.72 8.71
C ARG A 123 -13.57 3.90 7.81
N PHE A 124 -14.25 4.05 6.67
CA PHE A 124 -13.87 4.98 5.60
C PHE A 124 -14.92 6.05 5.29
N ASN A 125 -16.08 6.02 5.95
CA ASN A 125 -17.24 6.80 5.52
C ASN A 125 -17.71 6.44 4.10
N TYR A 126 -17.70 5.15 3.78
CA TYR A 126 -18.10 4.61 2.47
C TYR A 126 -19.55 4.99 2.14
N SER A 127 -19.77 5.42 0.90
CA SER A 127 -21.10 5.59 0.31
C SER A 127 -21.12 5.02 -1.11
N PRO A 128 -22.12 4.19 -1.47
CA PRO A 128 -22.27 3.75 -2.86
C PRO A 128 -22.53 4.93 -3.82
N ASP A 129 -23.18 6.02 -3.32
CA ASP A 129 -23.50 7.21 -4.11
C ASP A 129 -22.24 8.04 -4.46
N PHE A 130 -21.12 7.80 -3.76
CA PHE A 130 -19.85 8.46 -4.05
C PHE A 130 -19.33 8.12 -5.46
N ASP A 131 -19.77 7.02 -6.06
CA ASP A 131 -19.32 6.63 -7.40
C ASP A 131 -19.62 7.70 -8.46
N ALA A 132 -20.75 8.37 -8.37
CA ALA A 132 -21.09 9.47 -9.27
C ALA A 132 -20.08 10.64 -9.20
N LEU A 133 -19.67 11.03 -7.97
CA LEU A 133 -18.65 12.05 -7.76
C LEU A 133 -17.27 11.58 -8.25
N LYS A 134 -16.92 10.33 -7.93
CA LYS A 134 -15.68 9.68 -8.38
C LYS A 134 -15.57 9.69 -9.91
N GLN A 135 -16.62 9.28 -10.63
CA GLN A 135 -16.62 9.26 -12.10
C GLN A 135 -16.47 10.66 -12.68
N ALA A 136 -17.13 11.68 -12.09
CA ALA A 136 -16.97 13.07 -12.51
C ALA A 136 -15.53 13.57 -12.31
N ILE A 137 -14.86 13.19 -11.20
CA ILE A 137 -13.44 13.53 -10.96
C ILE A 137 -12.55 12.82 -11.99
N ILE A 138 -12.77 11.53 -12.23
CA ILE A 138 -12.00 10.76 -13.22
C ILE A 138 -12.14 11.32 -14.62
N ALA A 139 -13.36 11.68 -15.00
CA ALA A 139 -13.68 12.29 -16.30
C ALA A 139 -13.22 13.74 -16.44
N ARG A 140 -12.73 14.37 -15.36
CA ARG A 140 -12.40 15.81 -15.30
C ARG A 140 -13.61 16.70 -15.64
N ASP A 141 -14.80 16.23 -15.32
CA ASP A 141 -16.04 16.94 -15.61
C ASP A 141 -16.42 17.88 -14.45
N SER A 142 -15.80 19.06 -14.47
CA SER A 142 -16.07 20.11 -13.47
C SER A 142 -17.53 20.59 -13.48
N ARG A 143 -18.25 20.40 -14.60
CA ARG A 143 -19.67 20.78 -14.72
C ARG A 143 -20.57 19.82 -13.95
N THR A 144 -20.21 18.55 -13.83
CA THR A 144 -20.96 17.55 -13.09
C THR A 144 -20.63 17.56 -11.60
N ILE A 145 -19.39 17.85 -11.19
CA ILE A 145 -18.97 17.87 -9.78
C ILE A 145 -19.85 18.80 -8.94
N GLY A 146 -20.11 20.03 -9.41
CA GLY A 146 -20.92 21.00 -8.69
C GLY A 146 -22.36 20.55 -8.45
N PRO A 147 -23.12 20.17 -9.48
CA PRO A 147 -24.46 19.63 -9.33
C PRO A 147 -24.56 18.40 -8.43
N VAL A 148 -23.62 17.45 -8.54
CA VAL A 148 -23.59 16.25 -7.65
C VAL A 148 -23.48 16.67 -6.19
N LEU A 149 -22.54 17.57 -5.86
CA LEU A 149 -22.34 18.04 -4.50
C LEU A 149 -23.48 18.93 -3.98
N ARG A 150 -24.14 19.73 -4.85
CA ARG A 150 -25.34 20.46 -4.43
C ARG A 150 -26.50 19.54 -4.09
N ARG A 151 -26.65 18.43 -4.83
CA ARG A 151 -27.69 17.44 -4.61
C ARG A 151 -27.43 16.61 -3.33
N GLN A 152 -26.16 16.27 -3.09
CA GLN A 152 -25.73 15.45 -1.95
C GLN A 152 -24.41 16.01 -1.36
N PRO A 153 -24.48 17.06 -0.51
CA PRO A 153 -23.26 17.68 0.06
C PRO A 153 -22.40 16.74 0.89
N THR A 154 -23.02 15.73 1.50
CA THR A 154 -22.32 14.72 2.31
C THR A 154 -21.29 13.89 1.53
N LEU A 155 -21.42 13.83 0.20
CA LEU A 155 -20.47 13.12 -0.67
C LEU A 155 -19.06 13.75 -0.65
N ALA A 156 -18.93 15.03 -0.32
CA ALA A 156 -17.62 15.64 -0.11
C ALA A 156 -16.79 14.92 0.97
N ARG A 157 -17.45 14.32 1.96
CA ARG A 157 -16.81 13.58 3.07
C ARG A 157 -16.85 12.07 2.90
N ALA A 158 -17.49 11.57 1.86
CA ALA A 158 -17.65 10.14 1.59
C ALA A 158 -16.41 9.57 0.87
N SER A 159 -16.37 8.24 0.79
CA SER A 159 -15.34 7.51 0.07
C SER A 159 -15.91 6.34 -0.75
N ASP A 160 -15.09 5.79 -1.63
CA ASP A 160 -15.34 4.52 -2.30
C ASP A 160 -15.06 3.30 -1.38
N ALA A 161 -15.25 2.08 -1.91
CA ALA A 161 -15.06 0.83 -1.17
C ALA A 161 -13.60 0.55 -0.76
N LEU A 162 -12.63 1.27 -1.31
CA LEU A 162 -11.22 1.21 -0.94
C LEU A 162 -10.83 2.33 0.04
N GLY A 163 -11.78 3.19 0.40
CA GLY A 163 -11.55 4.34 1.27
C GLY A 163 -11.00 5.57 0.55
N ASN A 164 -10.95 5.60 -0.79
CA ASN A 164 -10.55 6.81 -1.49
C ASN A 164 -11.66 7.86 -1.39
N ASN A 165 -11.40 8.98 -0.75
CA ASN A 165 -12.24 10.15 -0.78
C ASN A 165 -11.94 11.05 -2.00
N ALA A 166 -12.60 12.19 -2.11
CA ALA A 166 -12.42 13.10 -3.24
C ALA A 166 -10.98 13.65 -3.35
N LEU A 167 -10.26 13.85 -2.23
CA LEU A 167 -8.85 14.27 -2.26
C LEU A 167 -7.92 13.17 -2.77
N HIS A 168 -8.14 11.91 -2.37
CA HIS A 168 -7.39 10.79 -2.95
C HIS A 168 -7.57 10.74 -4.47
N TRP A 169 -8.82 10.86 -4.96
CA TRP A 169 -9.09 10.85 -6.39
C TRP A 169 -8.53 12.07 -7.11
N SER A 170 -8.52 13.25 -6.47
CA SER A 170 -7.87 14.45 -7.03
C SER A 170 -6.36 14.22 -7.22
N VAL A 171 -5.71 13.57 -6.25
CA VAL A 171 -4.29 13.20 -6.31
C VAL A 171 -4.03 12.12 -7.37
N ILE A 172 -4.80 11.04 -7.39
CA ILE A 172 -4.67 9.94 -8.37
C ILE A 172 -4.82 10.47 -9.79
N THR A 173 -5.78 11.35 -10.03
CA THR A 173 -6.05 11.93 -11.34
C THR A 173 -5.23 13.20 -11.63
N ARG A 174 -4.37 13.60 -10.67
CA ARG A 174 -3.44 14.75 -10.77
C ARG A 174 -4.14 16.07 -11.09
N GLN A 175 -5.23 16.38 -10.35
CA GLN A 175 -6.02 17.60 -10.49
C GLN A 175 -5.77 18.53 -9.30
N LEU A 176 -4.83 19.45 -9.46
CA LEU A 176 -4.41 20.39 -8.43
C LEU A 176 -5.54 21.34 -8.00
N ASP A 177 -6.33 21.80 -8.95
CA ASP A 177 -7.46 22.70 -8.77
C ASP A 177 -8.56 22.13 -7.88
N LEU A 178 -8.69 20.81 -7.82
CA LEU A 178 -9.68 20.16 -6.98
C LEU A 178 -9.28 20.07 -5.51
N ILE A 179 -7.98 20.19 -5.18
CA ILE A 179 -7.50 20.02 -3.79
C ILE A 179 -8.09 21.11 -2.90
N ALA A 180 -7.87 22.39 -3.23
CA ALA A 180 -8.41 23.52 -2.47
C ALA A 180 -9.94 23.41 -2.32
N ARG A 181 -10.62 23.14 -3.43
CA ARG A 181 -12.08 23.01 -3.48
C ARG A 181 -12.61 21.93 -2.53
N PHE A 182 -12.01 20.72 -2.51
CA PHE A 182 -12.47 19.66 -1.65
C PHE A 182 -12.09 19.88 -0.18
N VAL A 183 -10.97 20.54 0.10
CA VAL A 183 -10.63 20.97 1.47
C VAL A 183 -11.67 21.97 1.98
N GLU A 184 -12.05 22.98 1.21
CA GLU A 184 -13.08 23.97 1.55
C GLU A 184 -14.44 23.31 1.80
N LEU A 185 -14.76 22.21 1.07
CA LEU A 185 -15.98 21.43 1.27
C LEU A 185 -15.91 20.48 2.47
N GLY A 186 -14.81 20.50 3.23
CA GLY A 186 -14.59 19.71 4.44
C GLY A 186 -14.30 18.23 4.18
N THR A 187 -13.72 17.89 2.99
CA THR A 187 -13.18 16.55 2.75
C THR A 187 -12.05 16.30 3.74
N PRO A 188 -12.06 15.18 4.49
CA PRO A 188 -11.00 14.88 5.45
C PRO A 188 -9.63 14.75 4.74
N ILE A 189 -8.71 15.69 5.06
CA ILE A 189 -7.42 15.81 4.36
C ILE A 189 -6.44 14.69 4.70
N ASP A 190 -6.52 14.15 5.93
CA ASP A 190 -5.67 13.05 6.42
C ASP A 190 -6.43 11.72 6.49
N ALA A 191 -7.56 11.58 5.75
CA ALA A 191 -8.27 10.32 5.68
C ALA A 191 -7.34 9.21 5.17
N GLN A 192 -7.42 8.04 5.80
CA GLN A 192 -6.68 6.86 5.39
C GLN A 192 -7.57 5.94 4.56
N ARG A 193 -7.11 5.53 3.39
CA ARG A 193 -7.73 4.46 2.63
C ARG A 193 -7.30 3.08 3.15
N ALA A 194 -7.74 1.99 2.53
CA ALA A 194 -7.53 0.63 3.03
C ALA A 194 -6.06 0.24 3.25
N ASP A 195 -5.15 0.70 2.40
CA ASP A 195 -3.70 0.47 2.53
C ASP A 195 -3.00 1.47 3.46
N GLY A 196 -3.76 2.32 4.14
CA GLY A 196 -3.25 3.32 5.07
C GLY A 196 -2.70 4.59 4.42
N GLN A 197 -2.72 4.72 3.10
CA GLN A 197 -2.28 5.95 2.45
C GLN A 197 -3.28 7.08 2.69
N THR A 198 -2.77 8.24 3.08
CA THR A 198 -3.48 9.51 3.08
C THR A 198 -3.28 10.22 1.73
N PRO A 199 -4.07 11.25 1.37
CA PRO A 199 -3.84 11.99 0.14
C PRO A 199 -2.40 12.49 -0.03
N VAL A 200 -1.76 12.99 1.04
CA VAL A 200 -0.37 13.47 0.97
C VAL A 200 0.64 12.33 0.82
N LEU A 201 0.46 11.20 1.52
CA LEU A 201 1.30 10.03 1.34
C LEU A 201 1.17 9.45 -0.07
N LEU A 202 -0.05 9.43 -0.60
CA LEU A 202 -0.30 9.02 -1.98
C LEU A 202 0.39 9.94 -3.00
N ALA A 203 0.39 11.25 -2.76
CA ALA A 203 1.07 12.21 -3.61
C ALA A 203 2.59 12.00 -3.60
N VAL A 204 3.22 11.86 -2.44
CA VAL A 204 4.67 11.61 -2.34
C VAL A 204 5.06 10.19 -2.76
N ASN A 205 4.13 9.23 -2.77
CA ASN A 205 4.36 7.88 -3.27
C ASN A 205 4.10 7.71 -4.78
N GLY A 206 4.03 8.80 -5.53
CA GLY A 206 3.90 8.78 -6.98
C GLY A 206 2.45 8.72 -7.48
N ALA A 207 1.48 8.95 -6.61
CA ALA A 207 0.06 9.07 -6.93
C ALA A 207 -0.50 7.92 -7.76
N ASN A 208 -0.17 6.69 -7.36
CA ASN A 208 -0.64 5.49 -8.06
C ASN A 208 -0.32 5.54 -9.57
N ASP A 209 0.96 5.56 -9.88
CA ASP A 209 1.47 5.63 -11.27
C ASP A 209 0.85 4.59 -12.20
N TYR A 210 0.46 3.44 -11.67
CA TYR A 210 -0.17 2.40 -12.49
C TYR A 210 -1.55 2.83 -12.97
N TRP A 211 -2.43 3.31 -12.08
CA TRP A 211 -3.76 3.79 -12.49
C TRP A 211 -3.60 4.88 -13.54
N TYR A 212 -2.69 5.82 -13.29
CA TYR A 212 -2.40 6.91 -14.22
C TYR A 212 -1.90 6.37 -15.57
N ARG A 213 -0.98 5.41 -15.60
CA ARG A 213 -0.49 4.79 -16.83
C ARG A 213 -1.58 4.03 -17.58
N ALA A 214 -2.40 3.26 -16.87
CA ALA A 214 -3.50 2.50 -17.45
C ALA A 214 -4.59 3.40 -18.07
N ASN A 215 -4.70 4.66 -17.61
CA ASN A 215 -5.73 5.61 -18.03
C ASN A 215 -5.19 6.80 -18.84
N ARG A 216 -3.96 6.71 -19.34
CA ARG A 216 -3.32 7.83 -20.11
C ARG A 216 -4.15 8.36 -21.28
N GLY A 217 -4.87 7.50 -21.99
CA GLY A 217 -5.71 7.89 -23.13
C GLY A 217 -6.90 8.76 -22.75
N ARG A 218 -7.23 8.87 -21.45
CA ARG A 218 -8.31 9.70 -20.93
C ARG A 218 -7.82 11.00 -20.32
N SER A 219 -6.50 11.23 -20.31
CA SER A 219 -5.90 12.35 -19.60
C SER A 219 -5.33 13.40 -20.54
N HIS A 220 -5.70 14.64 -20.30
CA HIS A 220 -4.97 15.81 -20.76
C HIS A 220 -3.50 15.80 -20.28
N PRO A 221 -2.61 16.63 -20.88
CA PRO A 221 -1.26 16.82 -20.40
C PRO A 221 -1.33 17.22 -18.92
N THR A 222 -1.00 16.30 -18.07
CA THR A 222 -1.22 16.42 -16.65
C THR A 222 0.09 16.62 -15.95
N LEU A 223 -0.01 17.20 -14.78
CA LEU A 223 1.05 17.37 -13.84
C LEU A 223 1.87 16.09 -13.71
N ARG A 224 3.10 16.09 -14.21
CA ARG A 224 4.00 14.92 -14.12
C ARG A 224 4.55 14.74 -12.71
N ASN A 225 4.84 15.88 -12.06
CA ASN A 225 5.40 15.90 -10.71
C ASN A 225 4.27 15.94 -9.67
N THR A 226 4.08 14.85 -8.95
CA THR A 226 3.06 14.74 -7.90
C THR A 226 3.43 15.48 -6.61
N PHE A 227 4.70 15.91 -6.44
CA PHE A 227 5.11 16.72 -5.29
C PHE A 227 4.44 18.09 -5.25
N VAL A 228 4.00 18.63 -6.39
CA VAL A 228 3.17 19.84 -6.41
C VAL A 228 1.83 19.61 -5.70
N LEU A 229 1.24 18.43 -5.87
CA LEU A 229 0.02 18.03 -5.15
C LEU A 229 0.29 17.90 -3.65
N ALA A 230 1.44 17.28 -3.28
CA ALA A 230 1.85 17.18 -1.89
C ALA A 230 2.03 18.57 -1.26
N GLY A 231 2.70 19.50 -1.96
CA GLY A 231 2.87 20.90 -1.52
C GLY A 231 1.53 21.59 -1.29
N SER A 232 0.57 21.43 -2.22
CA SER A 232 -0.77 21.97 -2.06
C SER A 232 -1.49 21.38 -0.84
N LEU A 233 -1.45 20.06 -0.64
CA LEU A 233 -2.07 19.42 0.51
C LEU A 233 -1.43 19.91 1.83
N LEU A 234 -0.11 20.05 1.87
CA LEU A 234 0.60 20.58 3.06
C LEU A 234 0.21 22.03 3.34
N ALA A 235 0.07 22.87 2.32
CA ALA A 235 -0.39 24.26 2.46
C ALA A 235 -1.82 24.35 3.01
N HIS A 236 -2.64 23.33 2.80
CA HIS A 236 -3.99 23.21 3.34
C HIS A 236 -4.07 22.41 4.66
N GLY A 237 -2.92 22.13 5.31
CA GLY A 237 -2.86 21.56 6.65
C GLY A 237 -2.79 20.02 6.72
N ALA A 238 -2.44 19.34 5.63
CA ALA A 238 -2.16 17.91 5.70
C ALA A 238 -0.97 17.61 6.63
N ASN A 239 -0.98 16.43 7.27
CA ASN A 239 0.02 16.04 8.26
C ASN A 239 1.43 15.95 7.66
N TYR A 240 2.29 16.89 8.08
CA TYR A 240 3.70 16.94 7.65
C TYR A 240 4.58 16.11 8.59
N ASN A 241 4.43 14.79 8.50
CA ASN A 241 5.20 13.81 9.27
C ASN A 241 6.59 13.54 8.67
N ILE A 242 7.37 12.67 9.36
CA ILE A 242 8.74 12.36 8.94
C ILE A 242 8.81 11.65 7.58
N SER A 243 7.86 10.80 7.24
CA SER A 243 7.81 10.12 5.94
C SER A 243 7.62 11.11 4.80
N VAL A 244 6.70 12.06 4.96
CA VAL A 244 6.48 13.14 3.97
C VAL A 244 7.71 14.04 3.88
N ALA A 245 8.31 14.44 5.02
CA ALA A 245 9.51 15.27 5.06
C ALA A 245 10.70 14.57 4.38
N ALA A 246 10.86 13.26 4.62
CA ALA A 246 11.90 12.44 3.99
C ALA A 246 11.68 12.30 2.46
N ALA A 247 10.43 12.16 2.02
CA ALA A 247 10.09 12.06 0.61
C ALA A 247 10.34 13.38 -0.15
N VAL A 248 10.01 14.54 0.45
CA VAL A 248 10.21 15.84 -0.20
C VAL A 248 11.63 16.39 -0.06
N GLY A 249 12.52 15.72 0.68
CA GLY A 249 13.91 16.12 0.84
C GLY A 249 14.14 17.25 1.87
N HIS A 250 13.21 17.48 2.80
CA HIS A 250 13.28 18.56 3.77
C HIS A 250 14.11 18.15 5.01
N LEU A 251 15.43 18.21 4.88
CA LEU A 251 16.39 17.74 5.89
C LEU A 251 16.16 18.38 7.27
N GLU A 252 16.01 19.70 7.34
CA GLU A 252 15.82 20.43 8.59
C GLU A 252 14.54 19.98 9.31
N ARG A 253 13.49 19.65 8.55
CA ARG A 253 12.26 19.13 9.13
C ARG A 253 12.45 17.72 9.70
N VAL A 254 13.18 16.87 9.00
CA VAL A 254 13.53 15.51 9.48
C VAL A 254 14.34 15.62 10.77
N GLU A 255 15.35 16.51 10.82
CA GLU A 255 16.16 16.75 12.04
C GLU A 255 15.30 17.24 13.21
N GLN A 256 14.42 18.22 12.98
CA GLN A 256 13.51 18.73 14.01
C GLN A 256 12.62 17.63 14.60
N LEU A 257 12.07 16.76 13.73
CA LEU A 257 11.23 15.67 14.17
C LEU A 257 12.01 14.63 14.95
N LEU A 258 13.21 14.26 14.50
CA LEU A 258 14.09 13.31 15.17
C LEU A 258 14.65 13.84 16.51
N LYS A 259 14.83 15.16 16.67
CA LYS A 259 15.17 15.78 17.95
C LYS A 259 14.03 15.63 18.97
N LYS A 260 12.78 15.67 18.54
CA LYS A 260 11.59 15.48 19.40
C LYS A 260 11.36 14.02 19.76
N ASP A 261 11.54 13.12 18.82
CA ASP A 261 11.35 11.67 18.98
C ASP A 261 12.29 10.93 18.04
N SER A 262 13.41 10.43 18.57
CA SER A 262 14.41 9.67 17.81
C SER A 262 13.84 8.34 17.27
N GLY A 263 12.79 7.80 17.90
CA GLY A 263 12.11 6.57 17.46
C GLY A 263 11.43 6.72 16.09
N LEU A 264 11.20 7.95 15.63
CA LEU A 264 10.63 8.22 14.30
C LEU A 264 11.50 7.70 13.15
N ALA A 265 12.83 7.57 13.34
CA ALA A 265 13.70 7.00 12.31
C ALA A 265 13.32 5.56 11.93
N ARG A 266 12.72 4.81 12.86
CA ARG A 266 12.34 3.40 12.72
C ARG A 266 10.84 3.19 12.58
N ARG A 267 10.05 4.26 12.73
CA ARG A 267 8.58 4.16 12.74
C ARG A 267 8.05 4.15 11.32
N LEU A 268 7.29 3.11 10.99
CA LEU A 268 6.53 3.06 9.75
C LEU A 268 5.37 4.06 9.82
N ASP A 269 5.02 4.64 8.68
CA ASP A 269 3.82 5.47 8.55
C ASP A 269 2.53 4.61 8.48
N THR A 270 1.41 5.26 8.25
CA THR A 270 0.11 4.58 8.14
C THR A 270 0.01 3.66 6.91
N ALA A 271 0.80 3.90 5.88
CA ALA A 271 0.95 3.04 4.72
C ALA A 271 1.97 1.89 4.93
N ARG A 272 2.55 1.81 6.16
CA ARG A 272 3.53 0.79 6.57
C ARG A 272 4.84 0.88 5.78
N ILE A 273 5.25 2.09 5.44
CA ILE A 273 6.49 2.41 4.73
C ILE A 273 7.37 3.24 5.67
N SER A 274 8.69 2.98 5.67
CA SER A 274 9.66 3.71 6.49
C SER A 274 10.05 5.05 5.86
N PRO A 275 10.44 6.05 6.66
CA PRO A 275 11.04 7.27 6.16
C PRO A 275 12.30 7.01 5.31
N LEU A 276 13.07 5.96 5.67
CA LEU A 276 14.25 5.55 4.94
C LEU A 276 13.95 5.17 3.50
N SER A 277 12.87 4.42 3.27
CA SER A 277 12.45 3.99 1.94
C SER A 277 12.00 5.16 1.06
N TYR A 278 11.30 6.13 1.63
CA TYR A 278 10.94 7.35 0.90
C TYR A 278 12.19 8.16 0.51
N ALA A 279 13.12 8.39 1.45
CA ALA A 279 14.35 9.12 1.17
C ALA A 279 15.23 8.40 0.13
N ALA A 280 15.32 7.08 0.23
CA ALA A 280 16.11 6.26 -0.72
C ALA A 280 15.52 6.30 -2.13
N ARG A 281 14.18 6.26 -2.26
CA ARG A 281 13.50 6.35 -3.55
C ARG A 281 13.71 7.68 -4.24
N GLU A 282 13.63 8.78 -3.48
CA GLU A 282 13.71 10.13 -4.05
C GLU A 282 15.16 10.65 -4.17
N GLY A 283 16.17 9.88 -3.75
CA GLY A 283 17.57 10.25 -3.95
C GLY A 283 18.15 11.18 -2.86
N HIS A 284 17.52 11.28 -1.69
CA HIS A 284 17.90 12.20 -0.63
C HIS A 284 19.01 11.63 0.27
N LEU A 285 20.24 11.56 -0.26
CA LEU A 285 21.41 10.93 0.39
C LEU A 285 21.65 11.41 1.83
N HIS A 286 21.55 12.71 2.08
CA HIS A 286 21.79 13.26 3.43
C HIS A 286 20.74 12.80 4.43
N ILE A 287 19.47 12.67 3.99
CA ILE A 287 18.39 12.16 4.86
C ILE A 287 18.56 10.65 5.08
N VAL A 288 18.94 9.88 4.05
CA VAL A 288 19.26 8.45 4.18
C VAL A 288 20.36 8.26 5.23
N ARG A 289 21.47 9.01 5.14
CA ARG A 289 22.57 8.98 6.11
C ARG A 289 22.08 9.28 7.52
N LEU A 290 21.38 10.39 7.70
CA LEU A 290 20.84 10.80 8.98
C LEU A 290 19.92 9.74 9.61
N LEU A 291 19.01 9.14 8.83
CA LEU A 291 18.11 8.12 9.33
C LEU A 291 18.85 6.85 9.75
N LEU A 292 19.87 6.41 9.00
CA LEU A 292 20.72 5.26 9.35
C LEU A 292 21.52 5.55 10.63
N GLU A 293 22.12 6.73 10.78
CA GLU A 293 22.81 7.18 12.00
C GLU A 293 21.88 7.23 13.22
N ARG A 294 20.58 7.44 13.01
CA ARG A 294 19.55 7.42 14.06
C ARG A 294 18.91 6.04 14.26
N GLY A 295 19.55 5.00 13.69
CA GLY A 295 19.22 3.60 13.91
C GLY A 295 18.07 3.08 13.05
N ALA A 296 17.77 3.69 11.91
CA ALA A 296 16.90 3.06 10.92
C ALA A 296 17.57 1.78 10.41
N ASP A 297 16.80 0.68 10.35
CA ASP A 297 17.26 -0.60 9.82
C ASP A 297 16.80 -0.73 8.37
N PRO A 298 17.72 -0.85 7.37
CA PRO A 298 17.36 -0.96 5.98
C PRO A 298 16.61 -2.26 5.63
N ASN A 299 16.61 -3.24 6.54
CA ASN A 299 15.91 -4.52 6.39
C ASN A 299 14.57 -4.55 7.16
N THR A 300 14.13 -3.43 7.71
CA THR A 300 12.82 -3.37 8.37
C THR A 300 11.73 -3.88 7.41
N PRO A 301 10.94 -4.90 7.82
CA PRO A 301 9.81 -5.36 7.01
C PRO A 301 8.80 -4.23 6.78
N GLU A 302 8.48 -4.00 5.52
CA GLU A 302 7.52 -2.99 5.08
C GLU A 302 6.40 -3.63 4.26
N ASP A 303 5.39 -2.83 3.93
CA ASP A 303 4.31 -3.32 3.09
C ASP A 303 4.85 -3.84 1.75
N ALA A 304 4.55 -5.10 1.42
CA ALA A 304 5.04 -5.81 0.24
C ALA A 304 6.58 -6.00 0.14
N ALA A 305 7.35 -5.66 1.17
CA ALA A 305 8.80 -5.75 1.19
C ALA A 305 9.29 -6.38 2.50
N PRO A 306 9.18 -7.71 2.66
CA PRO A 306 9.48 -8.40 3.92
C PRO A 306 10.96 -8.32 4.36
N ASP A 307 11.87 -8.08 3.42
CA ASP A 307 13.32 -8.01 3.64
C ASP A 307 13.86 -6.56 3.57
N GLY A 308 12.97 -5.58 3.72
CA GLY A 308 13.27 -4.16 3.58
C GLY A 308 13.03 -3.63 2.17
N ARG A 309 12.69 -2.35 2.08
CA ARG A 309 12.28 -1.68 0.85
C ARG A 309 13.31 -0.68 0.33
N ALA A 310 14.08 -0.08 1.24
CA ALA A 310 14.93 1.07 0.90
C ALA A 310 15.93 0.78 -0.23
N LEU A 311 16.62 -0.39 -0.18
CA LEU A 311 17.58 -0.77 -1.23
C LEU A 311 16.89 -1.02 -2.56
N TYR A 312 15.72 -1.69 -2.54
CA TYR A 312 14.95 -1.93 -3.75
C TYR A 312 14.55 -0.62 -4.45
N GLU A 313 14.06 0.36 -3.69
CA GLU A 313 13.68 1.67 -4.21
C GLU A 313 14.87 2.45 -4.78
N ALA A 314 16.03 2.40 -4.10
CA ALA A 314 17.26 2.98 -4.63
C ALA A 314 17.70 2.33 -5.95
N CYS A 315 17.53 1.00 -6.08
CA CYS A 315 17.82 0.26 -7.30
C CYS A 315 16.87 0.63 -8.45
N CYS A 316 15.57 0.78 -8.17
CA CYS A 316 14.59 1.22 -9.15
C CYS A 316 14.94 2.57 -9.79
N ARG A 317 15.51 3.48 -9.00
CA ARG A 317 15.85 4.85 -9.41
C ARG A 317 17.31 5.03 -9.78
N ASN A 318 18.11 3.96 -9.72
CA ASN A 318 19.56 3.97 -10.02
C ASN A 318 20.36 4.92 -9.12
N HIS A 319 19.98 5.06 -7.85
CA HIS A 319 20.70 5.86 -6.86
C HIS A 319 21.88 5.10 -6.30
N LEU A 320 23.00 5.09 -7.05
CA LEU A 320 24.19 4.26 -6.76
C LEU A 320 24.79 4.54 -5.38
N GLU A 321 24.98 5.82 -5.01
CA GLU A 321 25.57 6.23 -3.73
C GLU A 321 24.67 5.83 -2.54
N ILE A 322 23.38 5.93 -2.70
CA ILE A 322 22.40 5.49 -1.67
C ILE A 322 22.42 3.97 -1.54
N ALA A 323 22.44 3.24 -2.66
CA ALA A 323 22.54 1.79 -2.62
C ALA A 323 23.84 1.33 -1.92
N GLU A 324 24.97 1.98 -2.21
CA GLU A 324 26.25 1.71 -1.55
C GLU A 324 26.16 1.98 -0.04
N LEU A 325 25.59 3.10 0.35
CA LEU A 325 25.42 3.47 1.76
C LEU A 325 24.52 2.47 2.51
N LEU A 326 23.39 2.07 1.90
CA LEU A 326 22.49 1.07 2.48
C LEU A 326 23.18 -0.29 2.63
N LEU A 327 23.92 -0.74 1.62
CA LEU A 327 24.66 -2.01 1.65
C LEU A 327 25.77 -1.99 2.72
N LYS A 328 26.49 -0.87 2.91
CA LYS A 328 27.44 -0.68 4.01
C LYS A 328 26.78 -0.77 5.40
N HIS A 329 25.49 -0.45 5.50
CA HIS A 329 24.69 -0.60 6.72
C HIS A 329 23.93 -1.94 6.80
N GLY A 330 24.33 -2.92 5.99
CA GLY A 330 23.81 -4.29 6.07
C GLY A 330 22.49 -4.54 5.34
N ALA A 331 22.08 -3.67 4.40
CA ALA A 331 20.91 -3.94 3.58
C ALA A 331 21.04 -5.27 2.84
N ASN A 332 19.97 -6.06 2.80
CA ASN A 332 19.93 -7.33 2.08
C ASN A 332 19.99 -7.09 0.56
N PRO A 333 21.07 -7.49 -0.14
CA PRO A 333 21.20 -7.28 -1.57
C PRO A 333 20.22 -8.11 -2.41
N ASN A 334 19.56 -9.08 -1.79
CA ASN A 334 18.56 -9.94 -2.42
C ASN A 334 17.11 -9.52 -2.06
N ALA A 335 16.94 -8.40 -1.35
CA ALA A 335 15.62 -7.89 -1.04
C ALA A 335 14.78 -7.69 -2.31
N GLY A 336 13.50 -8.00 -2.22
CA GLY A 336 12.54 -7.88 -3.31
C GLY A 336 11.22 -7.29 -2.80
N MET A 337 10.36 -6.95 -3.74
CA MET A 337 9.00 -6.48 -3.44
C MET A 337 7.99 -7.46 -3.99
N ASP A 338 7.19 -8.04 -3.11
CA ASP A 338 6.07 -8.93 -3.43
C ASP A 338 6.47 -10.04 -4.43
N SER A 339 5.71 -10.21 -5.51
CA SER A 339 6.03 -11.10 -6.64
C SER A 339 6.91 -10.44 -7.71
N CYS A 340 7.42 -9.25 -7.42
CA CYS A 340 8.19 -8.45 -8.38
C CYS A 340 9.67 -8.84 -8.39
N GLU A 341 10.43 -8.11 -9.18
CA GLU A 341 11.86 -8.27 -9.33
C GLU A 341 12.61 -8.04 -7.99
N CYS A 342 13.80 -8.61 -7.85
CA CYS A 342 14.71 -8.27 -6.75
C CYS A 342 15.58 -7.05 -7.09
N CYS A 343 16.35 -6.56 -6.12
CA CYS A 343 17.26 -5.41 -6.31
C CYS A 343 18.16 -5.55 -7.55
N LEU A 344 18.67 -6.75 -7.84
CA LEU A 344 19.58 -7.00 -8.97
C LEU A 344 18.89 -6.84 -10.32
N THR A 345 17.64 -7.29 -10.45
CA THR A 345 16.92 -7.32 -11.73
C THR A 345 16.11 -6.04 -11.96
N ILE A 346 15.55 -5.45 -10.90
CA ILE A 346 14.70 -4.26 -11.03
C ILE A 346 15.46 -3.06 -11.59
N GLY A 347 16.72 -2.89 -11.19
CA GLY A 347 17.58 -1.83 -11.71
C GLY A 347 17.71 -1.92 -13.23
N ALA A 348 17.90 -3.13 -13.77
CA ALA A 348 18.02 -3.36 -15.21
C ALA A 348 16.68 -3.10 -15.93
N VAL A 349 15.55 -3.52 -15.34
CA VAL A 349 14.22 -3.33 -15.92
C VAL A 349 13.91 -1.83 -16.15
N TYR A 350 14.27 -0.98 -15.18
CA TYR A 350 13.97 0.45 -15.27
C TYR A 350 15.06 1.31 -15.90
N ASN A 351 16.34 0.88 -15.83
CA ASN A 351 17.47 1.74 -16.19
C ASN A 351 18.34 1.14 -17.30
N GLY A 352 18.03 -0.04 -17.79
CA GLY A 352 18.79 -0.70 -18.87
C GLY A 352 20.30 -0.79 -18.58
N ASP A 353 21.13 -0.40 -19.54
CA ASP A 353 22.59 -0.44 -19.42
C ASP A 353 23.15 0.49 -18.34
N ASN A 354 22.44 1.55 -17.96
CA ASN A 354 22.84 2.46 -16.88
C ASN A 354 22.85 1.77 -15.51
N ALA A 355 22.17 0.63 -15.36
CA ALA A 355 22.19 -0.16 -14.13
C ALA A 355 23.46 -1.01 -13.94
N LYS A 356 24.34 -1.13 -14.92
CA LYS A 356 25.55 -1.98 -14.82
C LYS A 356 26.47 -1.68 -13.62
N PRO A 357 26.73 -0.41 -13.25
CA PRO A 357 27.49 -0.09 -12.04
C PRO A 357 26.80 -0.59 -10.77
N LEU A 358 25.50 -0.37 -10.67
CA LEU A 358 24.65 -0.80 -9.56
C LEU A 358 24.62 -2.33 -9.45
N GLN A 359 24.46 -3.04 -10.55
CA GLN A 359 24.47 -4.52 -10.56
C GLN A 359 25.84 -5.07 -10.11
N ARG A 360 26.96 -4.44 -10.50
CA ARG A 360 28.30 -4.82 -10.03
C ARG A 360 28.44 -4.61 -8.52
N LEU A 361 27.93 -3.48 -8.01
CA LEU A 361 27.90 -3.19 -6.58
C LEU A 361 27.11 -4.25 -5.82
N LEU A 362 25.88 -4.55 -6.23
CA LEU A 362 25.02 -5.55 -5.61
C LEU A 362 25.70 -6.94 -5.59
N ARG A 363 26.31 -7.38 -6.68
CA ARG A 363 27.03 -8.67 -6.76
C ARG A 363 28.22 -8.73 -5.80
N ARG A 364 28.98 -7.64 -5.62
CA ARG A 364 30.05 -7.56 -4.62
C ARG A 364 29.56 -7.76 -3.18
N HIS A 365 28.29 -7.39 -2.93
CA HIS A 365 27.63 -7.57 -1.65
C HIS A 365 26.80 -8.85 -1.55
N GLY A 366 26.94 -9.80 -2.50
CA GLY A 366 26.32 -11.11 -2.41
C GLY A 366 24.94 -11.23 -3.09
N ALA A 367 24.57 -10.31 -4.00
CA ALA A 367 23.35 -10.48 -4.77
C ALA A 367 23.42 -11.70 -5.70
N ILE A 368 22.35 -12.51 -5.65
CA ILE A 368 22.21 -13.75 -6.41
C ILE A 368 21.25 -13.51 -7.57
N THR A 369 21.56 -14.04 -8.76
CA THR A 369 20.63 -14.00 -9.87
C THR A 369 19.48 -14.97 -9.60
N PRO A 370 18.21 -14.49 -9.50
CA PRO A 370 17.08 -15.36 -9.24
C PRO A 370 16.91 -16.42 -10.31
N SER A 371 16.34 -17.59 -9.94
CA SER A 371 16.12 -18.70 -10.87
C SER A 371 15.25 -18.32 -12.07
N TYR A 372 14.21 -17.52 -11.84
CA TYR A 372 13.31 -17.02 -12.88
C TYR A 372 14.00 -16.08 -13.90
N ALA A 373 15.08 -15.42 -13.50
CA ALA A 373 15.84 -14.53 -14.39
C ALA A 373 16.87 -15.28 -15.26
N LYS A 374 17.20 -16.55 -14.92
CA LYS A 374 18.18 -17.35 -15.67
C LYS A 374 17.66 -17.82 -17.04
N GLY A 375 16.35 -17.75 -17.29
CA GLY A 375 15.72 -18.16 -18.55
C GLY A 375 15.39 -17.02 -19.52
N ARG A 376 15.48 -15.77 -19.10
CA ARG A 376 15.27 -14.61 -19.97
C ARG A 376 16.60 -14.24 -20.65
N LYS A 377 16.98 -14.99 -21.71
CA LYS A 377 17.91 -14.46 -22.71
C LYS A 377 17.10 -13.56 -23.63
N GLY A 378 17.58 -12.31 -23.74
CA GLY A 378 16.99 -11.16 -24.42
C GLY A 378 16.53 -11.36 -25.85
#